data_96cfc8999f54b15e1fd5e1dbe41aafed
#
_entry.id   96cfc8999f54b15e1fd5e1dbe41aafed
#
_cell.length_a   1.000
_cell.length_b   1.000
_cell.length_c   1.000
_cell.angle_alpha   90.00
_cell.angle_beta   90.00
_cell.angle_gamma   90.00
#
_symmetry.space_group_name_H-M   'P 1'
#
loop_
_entity.id
_entity.type
_entity.pdbx_description
1 polymer ?
#
loop_
_entity_poly.entity_id
_entity_poly.type
_entity_poly.pdbx_seq_one_letter_code
_entity_poly.pdbx_strand_id
1 'polypeptide(L)'
;MAPEPTANGESEIFATALRAHLSETRFAFTGLTGKEATRSITRAVAEWSMASGWRTRCEAPMRYIDPPRLQTGGCRGYWSPPWCAYLDLRLRRKDGPPIAVEIDRSDDSTAVDKLRDEALRGRPALWIRWHGALRAEVPAGVARLHLPTRSSTSPVRYSRAPVTDTASITLGADVTPEARAEALNRDQQRKAEEKRAAARPQAPGPIRC
;
A
#
# COMPACT_ATOMS: atom_id res chain seq x y z
N MET A 1 -13.54 -29.88 -1.72
CA MET A 1 -13.51 -28.48 -1.23
C MET A 1 -12.15 -27.92 -1.64
N ALA A 2 -12.13 -26.94 -2.52
CA ALA A 2 -10.86 -26.30 -2.90
C ALA A 2 -10.35 -25.46 -1.69
N PRO A 3 -9.04 -25.45 -1.43
CA PRO A 3 -8.50 -24.61 -0.37
C PRO A 3 -8.81 -23.13 -0.67
N GLU A 4 -9.17 -22.38 0.35
CA GLU A 4 -9.34 -20.93 0.20
C GLU A 4 -8.02 -20.30 -0.25
N PRO A 5 -8.06 -19.37 -1.21
CA PRO A 5 -6.84 -18.70 -1.67
C PRO A 5 -6.20 -17.95 -0.49
N THR A 6 -4.90 -18.09 -0.34
CA THR A 6 -4.13 -17.32 0.64
C THR A 6 -4.10 -15.84 0.21
N ALA A 7 -3.87 -14.92 1.16
CA ALA A 7 -3.73 -13.49 0.84
C ALA A 7 -2.63 -13.23 -0.21
N ASN A 8 -1.57 -14.04 -0.21
CA ASN A 8 -0.50 -13.98 -1.20
C ASN A 8 -0.99 -14.43 -2.59
N GLY A 9 -1.76 -15.50 -2.68
CA GLY A 9 -2.37 -15.96 -3.94
C GLY A 9 -3.32 -14.91 -4.52
N GLU A 10 -4.12 -14.24 -3.71
CA GLU A 10 -4.98 -13.14 -4.18
C GLU A 10 -4.16 -11.92 -4.64
N SER A 11 -3.08 -11.59 -3.95
CA SER A 11 -2.16 -10.50 -4.33
C SER A 11 -1.50 -10.80 -5.69
N GLU A 12 -1.08 -12.04 -5.92
CA GLU A 12 -0.50 -12.51 -7.18
C GLU A 12 -1.49 -12.43 -8.33
N ILE A 13 -2.71 -12.95 -8.14
CA ILE A 13 -3.77 -12.93 -9.15
C ILE A 13 -4.06 -11.48 -9.56
N PHE A 14 -4.20 -10.59 -8.57
CA PHE A 14 -4.46 -9.18 -8.83
C PHE A 14 -3.30 -8.49 -9.54
N ALA A 15 -2.07 -8.69 -9.09
CA ALA A 15 -0.88 -8.12 -9.73
C ALA A 15 -0.71 -8.61 -11.17
N THR A 16 -1.00 -9.89 -11.43
CA THR A 16 -0.94 -10.48 -12.77
C THR A 16 -1.98 -9.88 -13.70
N ALA A 17 -3.23 -9.74 -13.24
CA ALA A 17 -4.30 -9.14 -14.02
C ALA A 17 -4.02 -7.66 -14.33
N LEU A 18 -3.55 -6.89 -13.34
CA LEU A 18 -3.17 -5.49 -13.53
C LEU A 18 -1.98 -5.36 -14.50
N ARG A 19 -0.96 -6.21 -14.39
CA ARG A 19 0.18 -6.24 -15.32
C ARG A 19 -0.28 -6.50 -16.74
N ALA A 20 -1.16 -7.49 -16.94
CA ALA A 20 -1.71 -7.81 -18.25
C ALA A 20 -2.44 -6.60 -18.84
N HIS A 21 -3.33 -5.97 -18.08
CA HIS A 21 -4.04 -4.78 -18.51
C HIS A 21 -3.11 -3.63 -18.91
N LEU A 22 -2.13 -3.28 -18.08
CA LEU A 22 -1.18 -2.21 -18.35
C LEU A 22 -0.30 -2.51 -19.59
N SER A 23 -0.11 -3.79 -19.93
CA SER A 23 0.59 -4.24 -21.12
C SER A 23 -0.32 -4.16 -22.35
N GLU A 24 -1.55 -4.64 -22.27
CA GLU A 24 -2.54 -4.63 -23.36
C GLU A 24 -2.94 -3.20 -23.76
N THR A 25 -3.19 -2.34 -22.79
CA THR A 25 -3.52 -0.92 -23.03
C THR A 25 -2.30 -0.09 -23.44
N ARG A 26 -1.11 -0.71 -23.46
CA ARG A 26 0.17 -0.03 -23.75
C ARG A 26 0.33 1.21 -22.88
N PHE A 27 0.03 1.10 -21.59
CA PHE A 27 0.11 2.20 -20.66
C PHE A 27 1.47 2.88 -20.71
N ALA A 28 1.49 4.12 -21.17
CA ALA A 28 2.68 4.93 -21.42
C ALA A 28 2.50 6.34 -20.88
N PHE A 29 3.63 7.00 -20.60
CA PHE A 29 3.67 8.44 -20.35
C PHE A 29 5.04 8.99 -20.75
N THR A 30 5.11 10.30 -21.02
CA THR A 30 6.35 10.93 -21.47
C THR A 30 6.54 12.29 -20.81
N GLY A 31 7.73 12.53 -20.30
CA GLY A 31 8.17 13.85 -19.82
C GLY A 31 7.45 14.32 -18.54
N LEU A 32 6.91 13.41 -17.73
CA LEU A 32 6.19 13.76 -16.50
C LEU A 32 7.14 14.03 -15.34
N THR A 33 6.76 14.92 -14.44
CA THR A 33 7.37 15.02 -13.11
C THR A 33 7.08 13.76 -12.28
N GLY A 34 7.82 13.53 -11.22
CA GLY A 34 7.57 12.38 -10.34
C GLY A 34 6.13 12.36 -9.80
N LYS A 35 5.60 13.52 -9.41
CA LYS A 35 4.21 13.65 -8.92
C LYS A 35 3.17 13.34 -10.00
N GLU A 36 3.40 13.81 -11.21
CA GLU A 36 2.50 13.55 -12.34
C GLU A 36 2.55 12.08 -12.76
N ALA A 37 3.74 11.46 -12.77
CA ALA A 37 3.89 10.04 -13.07
C ALA A 37 3.16 9.17 -12.04
N THR A 38 3.34 9.43 -10.73
CA THR A 38 2.58 8.74 -9.68
C THR A 38 1.07 8.90 -9.89
N ARG A 39 0.58 10.12 -10.16
CA ARG A 39 -0.85 10.36 -10.43
C ARG A 39 -1.35 9.60 -11.65
N SER A 40 -0.56 9.55 -12.72
CA SER A 40 -0.91 8.82 -13.94
C SER A 40 -1.07 7.32 -13.66
N ILE A 41 -0.14 6.74 -12.89
CA ILE A 41 -0.21 5.33 -12.49
C ILE A 41 -1.41 5.10 -11.58
N THR A 42 -1.61 5.94 -10.56
CA THR A 42 -2.75 5.84 -9.63
C THR A 42 -4.08 5.88 -10.40
N ARG A 43 -4.21 6.79 -11.36
CA ARG A 43 -5.40 6.90 -12.21
C ARG A 43 -5.62 5.63 -13.03
N ALA A 44 -4.58 5.12 -13.70
CA ALA A 44 -4.70 3.91 -14.52
C ALA A 44 -5.13 2.69 -13.68
N VAL A 45 -4.58 2.53 -12.48
CA VAL A 45 -4.99 1.47 -11.54
C VAL A 45 -6.44 1.64 -11.09
N ALA A 46 -6.85 2.86 -10.75
CA ALA A 46 -8.20 3.16 -10.31
C ALA A 46 -9.23 2.93 -11.43
N GLU A 47 -8.97 3.41 -12.64
CA GLU A 47 -9.85 3.23 -13.81
C GLU A 47 -10.01 1.75 -14.16
N TRP A 48 -8.91 1.00 -14.22
CA TRP A 48 -8.96 -0.44 -14.45
C TRP A 48 -9.75 -1.17 -13.35
N SER A 49 -9.51 -0.83 -12.10
CA SER A 49 -10.21 -1.44 -10.98
C SER A 49 -11.73 -1.20 -11.07
N MET A 50 -12.14 0.04 -11.36
CA MET A 50 -13.56 0.38 -11.52
C MET A 50 -14.19 -0.34 -12.72
N ALA A 51 -13.49 -0.41 -13.85
CA ALA A 51 -13.93 -1.15 -15.03
C ALA A 51 -14.08 -2.66 -14.75
N SER A 52 -13.27 -3.19 -13.82
CA SER A 52 -13.33 -4.58 -13.35
C SER A 52 -14.34 -4.80 -12.21
N GLY A 53 -15.18 -3.82 -11.90
CA GLY A 53 -16.25 -3.92 -10.89
C GLY A 53 -15.78 -3.68 -9.43
N TRP A 54 -14.57 -3.17 -9.22
CA TRP A 54 -14.09 -2.81 -7.90
C TRP A 54 -14.54 -1.41 -7.48
N ARG A 55 -14.79 -1.21 -6.19
CA ARG A 55 -14.92 0.12 -5.60
C ARG A 55 -13.55 0.59 -5.16
N THR A 56 -13.11 1.73 -5.67
CA THR A 56 -11.79 2.31 -5.41
C THR A 56 -11.91 3.49 -4.45
N ARG A 57 -11.04 3.53 -3.44
CA ARG A 57 -10.88 4.66 -2.53
C ARG A 57 -9.42 5.09 -2.54
N CYS A 58 -9.17 6.33 -2.96
CA CYS A 58 -7.85 6.98 -2.84
C CYS A 58 -7.64 7.47 -1.41
N GLU A 59 -6.37 7.54 -1.00
CA GLU A 59 -5.95 7.99 0.33
C GLU A 59 -6.79 7.32 1.43
N ALA A 60 -6.89 5.99 1.37
CA ALA A 60 -7.74 5.23 2.25
C ALA A 60 -7.10 5.10 3.64
N PRO A 61 -7.79 5.52 4.72
CA PRO A 61 -7.23 5.44 6.06
C PRO A 61 -6.96 3.98 6.44
N MET A 62 -5.83 3.77 7.09
CA MET A 62 -5.44 2.52 7.74
C MET A 62 -4.89 2.78 9.13
N ARG A 63 -4.77 1.74 9.93
CA ARG A 63 -4.09 1.76 11.23
C ARG A 63 -2.96 0.76 11.21
N TYR A 64 -1.81 1.14 11.73
CA TYR A 64 -0.70 0.21 11.96
C TYR A 64 -1.04 -0.78 13.07
N ILE A 65 -0.57 -2.01 12.93
CA ILE A 65 -0.48 -2.99 14.04
C ILE A 65 0.64 -2.53 14.99
N ASP A 66 1.83 -2.34 14.43
CA ASP A 66 2.98 -1.79 15.11
C ASP A 66 3.37 -0.48 14.41
N PRO A 67 3.05 0.68 14.98
CA PRO A 67 3.40 1.93 14.33
C PRO A 67 4.93 2.01 14.20
N PRO A 68 5.45 2.41 13.02
CA PRO A 68 6.87 2.60 12.84
C PRO A 68 7.35 3.58 13.93
N ARG A 69 8.51 3.30 14.51
CA ARG A 69 9.15 4.26 15.43
C ARG A 69 9.35 5.53 14.63
N LEU A 70 8.50 6.51 14.86
CA LEU A 70 8.59 7.80 14.19
C LEU A 70 10.01 8.33 14.43
N GLN A 71 10.83 8.31 13.39
CA GLN A 71 11.94 9.23 13.35
C GLN A 71 11.30 10.61 13.49
N THR A 72 11.65 11.33 14.54
CA THR A 72 11.10 12.63 14.95
C THR A 72 11.43 13.74 13.94
N GLY A 73 11.24 13.50 12.67
CA GLY A 73 11.46 14.32 11.49
C GLY A 73 10.19 14.63 10.74
N GLY A 74 9.35 15.46 11.34
CA GLY A 74 8.57 16.44 10.58
C GLY A 74 7.43 15.99 9.70
N CYS A 75 6.35 15.41 10.22
CA CYS A 75 5.04 15.65 9.64
C CYS A 75 4.47 16.94 10.25
N ARG A 76 4.82 18.08 9.65
CA ARG A 76 4.21 19.36 10.03
C ARG A 76 2.73 19.33 9.66
N GLY A 77 1.84 19.36 10.65
CA GLY A 77 0.57 20.02 10.51
C GLY A 77 -0.72 19.22 10.62
N TYR A 78 -0.72 17.90 10.88
CA TYR A 78 -1.96 17.21 11.20
C TYR A 78 -1.80 16.36 12.46
N TRP A 79 -2.68 16.56 13.42
CA TRP A 79 -2.85 15.75 14.63
C TRP A 79 -3.44 14.38 14.28
N SER A 80 -2.73 13.62 13.44
CA SER A 80 -3.08 12.22 13.25
C SER A 80 -2.38 11.41 14.31
N PRO A 81 -3.09 10.55 15.02
CA PRO A 81 -2.47 9.63 15.98
C PRO A 81 -1.35 8.84 15.27
N PRO A 82 -0.22 8.55 15.93
CA PRO A 82 0.95 7.91 15.32
C PRO A 82 0.66 6.54 14.67
N TRP A 83 -0.45 5.94 15.01
CA TRP A 83 -0.95 4.68 14.44
C TRP A 83 -1.84 4.83 13.20
N CYS A 84 -2.14 6.05 12.75
CA CYS A 84 -2.92 6.28 11.55
C CYS A 84 -2.01 6.56 10.36
N ALA A 85 -2.33 5.95 9.24
CA ALA A 85 -1.70 6.19 7.95
C ALA A 85 -2.75 6.18 6.84
N TYR A 86 -2.31 6.49 5.62
CA TYR A 86 -3.15 6.41 4.44
C TYR A 86 -2.48 5.52 3.40
N LEU A 87 -3.26 4.62 2.81
CA LEU A 87 -2.88 3.88 1.62
C LEU A 87 -3.18 4.74 0.39
N ASP A 88 -2.36 4.66 -0.63
CA ASP A 88 -2.63 5.34 -1.89
C ASP A 88 -3.98 4.91 -2.48
N LEU A 89 -4.25 3.60 -2.48
CA LEU A 89 -5.53 3.05 -2.90
C LEU A 89 -5.97 1.89 -1.99
N ARG A 90 -7.29 1.81 -1.79
CA ARG A 90 -7.95 0.61 -1.27
C ARG A 90 -9.05 0.21 -2.23
N LEU A 91 -8.96 -1.03 -2.70
CA LEU A 91 -9.88 -1.60 -3.67
C LEU A 91 -10.79 -2.60 -2.97
N ARG A 92 -12.10 -2.52 -3.22
CA ARG A 92 -13.10 -3.42 -2.64
C ARG A 92 -14.00 -3.99 -3.72
N ARG A 93 -14.20 -5.28 -3.71
CA ARG A 93 -15.27 -5.96 -4.45
C ARG A 93 -16.40 -6.36 -3.49
N LYS A 94 -17.50 -6.83 -4.03
CA LYS A 94 -18.66 -7.27 -3.23
C LYS A 94 -18.27 -8.40 -2.30
N ASP A 95 -17.53 -9.37 -2.83
CA ASP A 95 -17.12 -10.58 -2.14
C ASP A 95 -15.60 -10.65 -2.04
N GLY A 96 -15.08 -10.83 -0.83
CA GLY A 96 -13.65 -10.95 -0.55
C GLY A 96 -13.03 -9.77 0.22
N PRO A 97 -11.80 -9.94 0.68
CA PRO A 97 -11.08 -8.91 1.42
C PRO A 97 -10.73 -7.71 0.53
N PRO A 98 -10.60 -6.52 1.11
CA PRO A 98 -10.10 -5.36 0.37
C PRO A 98 -8.62 -5.54 0.05
N ILE A 99 -8.20 -5.06 -1.13
CA ILE A 99 -6.80 -5.01 -1.53
C ILE A 99 -6.21 -3.66 -1.14
N ALA A 100 -5.05 -3.68 -0.50
CA ALA A 100 -4.24 -2.50 -0.19
C ALA A 100 -3.22 -2.26 -1.31
N VAL A 101 -3.08 -1.01 -1.76
CA VAL A 101 -2.14 -0.66 -2.83
C VAL A 101 -1.34 0.57 -2.42
N GLU A 102 -0.02 0.49 -2.56
CA GLU A 102 0.93 1.59 -2.46
C GLU A 102 1.66 1.78 -3.79
N ILE A 103 1.92 3.03 -4.17
CA ILE A 103 2.49 3.40 -5.47
C ILE A 103 3.69 4.31 -5.25
N ASP A 104 4.89 3.75 -5.32
CA ASP A 104 6.12 4.44 -4.99
C ASP A 104 7.10 4.57 -6.14
N ARG A 105 7.78 5.70 -6.14
CA ARG A 105 8.91 5.95 -7.03
C ARG A 105 10.19 5.26 -6.56
N SER A 106 10.41 5.20 -5.26
CA SER A 106 11.62 4.69 -4.60
C SER A 106 11.27 3.68 -3.52
N ASP A 107 12.26 2.98 -2.98
CA ASP A 107 12.02 2.10 -1.83
C ASP A 107 11.70 2.96 -0.61
N ASP A 108 10.42 2.96 -0.21
CA ASP A 108 9.92 3.67 0.96
C ASP A 108 9.57 2.65 2.06
N SER A 109 10.28 2.74 3.19
CA SER A 109 10.02 1.86 4.33
C SER A 109 8.61 2.03 4.88
N THR A 110 8.04 3.24 4.79
CA THR A 110 6.68 3.51 5.26
C THR A 110 5.64 2.75 4.44
N ALA A 111 5.81 2.71 3.11
CA ALA A 111 4.94 1.92 2.23
C ALA A 111 5.05 0.42 2.53
N VAL A 112 6.28 -0.07 2.72
CA VAL A 112 6.56 -1.45 3.09
C VAL A 112 5.87 -1.82 4.41
N ASP A 113 5.96 -0.97 5.43
CA ASP A 113 5.33 -1.20 6.74
C ASP A 113 3.80 -1.24 6.63
N LYS A 114 3.20 -0.33 5.87
CA LYS A 114 1.75 -0.31 5.63
C LYS A 114 1.25 -1.60 4.97
N LEU A 115 1.93 -2.03 3.91
CA LEU A 115 1.55 -3.23 3.16
C LEU A 115 1.76 -4.51 3.98
N ARG A 116 2.86 -4.59 4.74
CA ARG A 116 3.11 -5.70 5.66
C ARG A 116 1.97 -5.83 6.68
N ASP A 117 1.53 -4.72 7.27
CA ASP A 117 0.45 -4.72 8.24
C ASP A 117 -0.90 -5.16 7.63
N GLU A 118 -1.20 -4.77 6.41
CA GLU A 118 -2.40 -5.23 5.70
C GLU A 118 -2.30 -6.74 5.39
N ALA A 119 -1.13 -7.23 4.96
CA ALA A 119 -0.89 -8.64 4.72
C ALA A 119 -1.01 -9.50 5.99
N LEU A 120 -0.48 -9.03 7.13
CA LEU A 120 -0.64 -9.67 8.44
C LEU A 120 -2.12 -9.77 8.88
N ARG A 121 -2.98 -8.84 8.45
CA ARG A 121 -4.44 -8.93 8.65
C ARG A 121 -5.13 -9.89 7.68
N GLY A 122 -4.39 -10.58 6.82
CA GLY A 122 -4.92 -11.46 5.79
C GLY A 122 -5.55 -10.74 4.60
N ARG A 123 -5.17 -9.50 4.37
CA ARG A 123 -5.63 -8.72 3.22
C ARG A 123 -4.59 -8.77 2.12
N PRO A 124 -4.99 -8.98 0.86
CA PRO A 124 -4.09 -8.87 -0.27
C PRO A 124 -3.44 -7.49 -0.32
N ALA A 125 -2.15 -7.45 -0.62
CA ALA A 125 -1.38 -6.23 -0.64
C ALA A 125 -0.51 -6.15 -1.90
N LEU A 126 -0.55 -5.00 -2.58
CA LEU A 126 0.18 -4.74 -3.81
C LEU A 126 1.06 -3.51 -3.67
N TRP A 127 2.34 -3.67 -3.96
CA TRP A 127 3.32 -2.61 -4.04
C TRP A 127 3.68 -2.29 -5.48
N ILE A 128 3.25 -1.16 -6.00
CA ILE A 128 3.59 -0.71 -7.36
C ILE A 128 4.82 0.17 -7.28
N ARG A 129 5.94 -0.35 -7.79
CA ARG A 129 7.21 0.37 -7.90
C ARG A 129 7.44 0.79 -9.34
N TRP A 130 7.68 2.08 -9.60
CA TRP A 130 7.72 2.56 -10.96
C TRP A 130 9.05 3.25 -11.36
N HIS A 131 10.03 3.36 -10.48
CA HIS A 131 11.35 3.90 -10.80
C HIS A 131 12.42 3.41 -9.83
N GLY A 132 13.72 3.51 -10.28
CA GLY A 132 14.89 3.21 -9.48
C GLY A 132 15.17 1.71 -9.31
N ALA A 133 16.27 1.41 -8.62
CA ALA A 133 16.66 0.05 -8.32
C ALA A 133 15.72 -0.57 -7.27
N LEU A 134 15.45 -1.86 -7.41
CA LEU A 134 14.65 -2.65 -6.48
C LEU A 134 15.57 -3.27 -5.42
N ARG A 135 15.85 -2.54 -4.35
CA ARG A 135 16.76 -2.98 -3.28
C ARG A 135 16.02 -3.55 -2.08
N ALA A 136 14.82 -3.04 -1.79
CA ALA A 136 14.04 -3.53 -0.68
C ALA A 136 13.46 -4.91 -0.98
N GLU A 137 13.50 -5.79 0.02
CA GLU A 137 12.78 -7.05 -0.03
C GLU A 137 11.28 -6.84 -0.11
N VAL A 138 10.59 -7.78 -0.75
CA VAL A 138 9.12 -7.79 -0.77
C VAL A 138 8.64 -8.42 0.54
N PRO A 139 7.85 -7.73 1.35
CA PRO A 139 7.33 -8.28 2.60
C PRO A 139 6.50 -9.53 2.35
N ALA A 140 6.44 -10.42 3.35
CA ALA A 140 5.57 -11.58 3.29
C ALA A 140 4.10 -11.17 3.05
N GLY A 141 3.41 -11.89 2.18
CA GLY A 141 2.02 -11.63 1.81
C GLY A 141 1.80 -10.45 0.85
N VAL A 142 2.87 -9.82 0.35
CA VAL A 142 2.82 -8.68 -0.56
C VAL A 142 3.27 -9.11 -1.96
N ALA A 143 2.55 -8.68 -3.00
CA ALA A 143 3.05 -8.73 -4.37
C ALA A 143 3.64 -7.37 -4.75
N ARG A 144 4.80 -7.36 -5.40
CA ARG A 144 5.39 -6.15 -5.98
C ARG A 144 5.27 -6.19 -7.50
N LEU A 145 4.58 -5.20 -8.05
CA LEU A 145 4.55 -4.91 -9.49
C LEU A 145 5.55 -3.81 -9.79
N HIS A 146 6.59 -4.13 -10.54
CA HIS A 146 7.55 -3.15 -11.03
C HIS A 146 7.16 -2.64 -12.41
N LEU A 147 7.01 -1.32 -12.54
CA LEU A 147 6.77 -0.60 -13.78
C LEU A 147 8.03 0.21 -14.13
N PRO A 148 8.96 -0.33 -14.92
CA PRO A 148 10.19 0.38 -15.27
C PRO A 148 9.91 1.70 -15.96
N THR A 149 10.72 2.71 -15.66
CA THR A 149 10.66 4.04 -16.29
C THR A 149 12.06 4.54 -16.56
N ARG A 150 12.19 5.41 -17.54
CA ARG A 150 13.41 6.15 -17.84
C ARG A 150 13.30 7.55 -17.28
N SER A 151 14.42 8.15 -16.88
CA SER A 151 14.47 9.54 -16.45
C SER A 151 15.49 10.34 -17.26
N SER A 152 15.17 11.60 -17.54
CA SER A 152 16.12 12.63 -17.95
C SER A 152 16.77 13.26 -16.71
N THR A 153 17.91 13.90 -16.89
CA THR A 153 18.67 14.45 -15.76
C THR A 153 18.41 15.94 -15.51
N SER A 154 18.01 16.72 -16.54
CA SER A 154 17.86 18.17 -16.36
C SER A 154 16.86 18.76 -17.38
N PRO A 155 15.67 19.17 -16.93
CA PRO A 155 15.03 18.86 -15.64
C PRO A 155 14.71 17.37 -15.51
N VAL A 156 14.58 16.87 -14.26
CA VAL A 156 14.23 15.47 -14.04
C VAL A 156 12.80 15.22 -14.51
N ARG A 157 12.67 14.37 -15.53
CA ARG A 157 11.40 13.95 -16.12
C ARG A 157 11.40 12.45 -16.30
N TYR A 158 10.24 11.86 -16.21
CA TYR A 158 10.05 10.41 -16.30
C TYR A 158 9.22 10.04 -17.51
N SER A 159 9.59 8.93 -18.12
CA SER A 159 8.89 8.38 -19.30
C SER A 159 8.82 6.87 -19.19
N ARG A 160 7.75 6.29 -19.73
CA ARG A 160 7.55 4.84 -19.81
C ARG A 160 7.06 4.48 -21.20
N ALA A 161 7.74 3.52 -21.82
CA ALA A 161 7.35 2.94 -23.11
C ALA A 161 7.09 1.43 -22.90
N PRO A 162 5.84 0.93 -22.96
CA PRO A 162 5.48 -0.44 -22.62
C PRO A 162 6.21 -1.52 -23.43
N VAL A 163 6.58 -1.21 -24.67
CA VAL A 163 7.29 -2.15 -25.57
C VAL A 163 8.71 -2.46 -25.08
N THR A 164 9.38 -1.49 -24.45
CA THR A 164 10.77 -1.62 -24.00
C THR A 164 10.88 -1.72 -22.48
N ASP A 165 9.89 -1.20 -21.75
CA ASP A 165 9.88 -1.11 -20.30
C ASP A 165 8.89 -2.16 -19.74
N THR A 166 9.29 -3.44 -19.85
CA THR A 166 8.44 -4.57 -19.46
C THR A 166 8.21 -4.61 -17.95
N ALA A 167 6.94 -4.67 -17.54
CA ALA A 167 6.56 -4.82 -16.14
C ALA A 167 6.85 -6.23 -15.62
N SER A 168 7.32 -6.32 -14.38
CA SER A 168 7.62 -7.59 -13.70
C SER A 168 6.90 -7.70 -12.34
N ILE A 169 6.66 -8.92 -11.90
CA ILE A 169 6.05 -9.22 -10.60
C ILE A 169 7.07 -9.98 -9.75
N THR A 170 7.15 -9.62 -8.49
CA THR A 170 7.89 -10.35 -7.46
C THR A 170 6.95 -10.58 -6.28
N LEU A 171 6.91 -11.81 -5.78
CA LEU A 171 6.10 -12.16 -4.61
C LEU A 171 6.96 -12.22 -3.36
N GLY A 172 6.44 -11.71 -2.25
CA GLY A 172 6.98 -12.00 -0.93
C GLY A 172 6.67 -13.43 -0.50
N ALA A 173 7.30 -13.88 0.58
CA ALA A 173 6.98 -15.16 1.20
C ALA A 173 5.52 -15.19 1.70
N ASP A 174 4.99 -16.36 1.98
CA ASP A 174 3.68 -16.48 2.61
C ASP A 174 3.71 -15.97 4.05
N VAL A 175 2.62 -15.36 4.47
CA VAL A 175 2.41 -15.01 5.89
C VAL A 175 2.06 -16.28 6.66
N THR A 176 2.89 -16.65 7.63
CA THR A 176 2.61 -17.83 8.43
C THR A 176 1.38 -17.63 9.35
N PRO A 177 0.63 -18.69 9.66
CA PRO A 177 -0.51 -18.61 10.58
C PRO A 177 -0.13 -18.02 11.94
N GLU A 178 1.06 -18.37 12.45
CA GLU A 178 1.59 -17.89 13.72
C GLU A 178 1.83 -16.39 13.71
N ALA A 179 2.52 -15.88 12.67
CA ALA A 179 2.78 -14.45 12.48
C ALA A 179 1.47 -13.64 12.39
N ARG A 180 0.47 -14.20 11.71
CA ARG A 180 -0.87 -13.60 11.61
C ARG A 180 -1.57 -13.58 12.96
N ALA A 181 -1.57 -14.70 13.68
CA ALA A 181 -2.22 -14.79 14.99
C ALA A 181 -1.59 -13.82 16.00
N GLU A 182 -0.27 -13.73 16.04
CA GLU A 182 0.45 -12.79 16.89
C GLU A 182 0.12 -11.33 16.54
N ALA A 183 0.12 -10.98 15.26
CA ALA A 183 -0.23 -9.63 14.81
C ALA A 183 -1.67 -9.25 15.18
N LEU A 184 -2.63 -10.15 14.99
CA LEU A 184 -4.02 -9.92 15.39
C LEU A 184 -4.19 -9.76 16.90
N ASN A 185 -3.45 -10.54 17.70
CA ASN A 185 -3.45 -10.40 19.15
C ASN A 185 -2.92 -9.02 19.58
N ARG A 186 -1.80 -8.57 19.03
CA ARG A 186 -1.27 -7.22 19.29
C ARG A 186 -2.28 -6.12 18.92
N ASP A 187 -2.93 -6.23 17.75
CA ASP A 187 -3.96 -5.28 17.33
C ASP A 187 -5.16 -5.23 18.29
N GLN A 188 -5.60 -6.38 18.79
CA GLN A 188 -6.67 -6.47 19.78
C GLN A 188 -6.27 -5.85 21.13
N GLN A 189 -5.08 -6.15 21.63
CA GLN A 189 -4.55 -5.58 22.88
C GLN A 189 -4.49 -4.06 22.81
N ARG A 190 -3.94 -3.52 21.72
CA ARG A 190 -3.88 -2.08 21.50
C ARG A 190 -5.28 -1.44 21.47
N LYS A 191 -6.24 -2.03 20.75
CA LYS A 191 -7.63 -1.53 20.73
C LYS A 191 -8.26 -1.51 22.11
N ALA A 192 -7.97 -2.51 22.95
CA ALA A 192 -8.44 -2.56 24.32
C ALA A 192 -7.81 -1.45 25.18
N GLU A 193 -6.52 -1.17 25.00
CA GLU A 193 -5.82 -0.08 25.67
C GLU A 193 -6.36 1.29 25.25
N GLU A 194 -6.54 1.52 23.95
CA GLU A 194 -7.15 2.75 23.42
C GLU A 194 -8.54 2.98 24.03
N LYS A 195 -9.37 1.93 24.09
CA LYS A 195 -10.71 2.01 24.71
C LYS A 195 -10.63 2.36 26.18
N ARG A 196 -9.70 1.77 26.92
CA ARG A 196 -9.48 2.08 28.34
C ARG A 196 -8.98 3.52 28.55
N ALA A 197 -8.07 3.98 27.69
CA ALA A 197 -7.56 5.35 27.71
C ALA A 197 -8.66 6.38 27.44
N ALA A 198 -9.51 6.11 26.44
CA ALA A 198 -10.65 6.98 26.10
C ALA A 198 -11.74 7.02 27.18
N ALA A 199 -11.86 5.95 27.99
CA ALA A 199 -12.83 5.88 29.08
C ALA A 199 -12.32 6.54 30.39
N ARG A 200 -11.05 6.93 30.47
CA ARG A 200 -10.55 7.67 31.64
C ARG A 200 -11.15 9.07 31.66
N PRO A 201 -11.77 9.50 32.80
CA PRO A 201 -12.26 10.86 32.94
C PRO A 201 -11.10 11.84 32.74
N GLN A 202 -11.30 12.80 31.87
CA GLN A 202 -10.33 13.89 31.73
C GLN A 202 -10.23 14.62 33.07
N ALA A 203 -9.02 14.70 33.62
CA ALA A 203 -8.79 15.52 34.80
C ALA A 203 -9.29 16.94 34.52
N PRO A 204 -10.03 17.57 35.45
CA PRO A 204 -10.47 18.94 35.26
C PRO A 204 -9.24 19.82 34.95
N GLY A 205 -9.29 20.51 33.82
CA GLY A 205 -8.21 21.41 33.42
C GLY A 205 -7.92 22.43 34.53
N PRO A 206 -6.69 22.93 34.64
CA PRO A 206 -6.36 23.94 35.65
C PRO A 206 -7.31 25.12 35.49
N ILE A 207 -8.01 25.44 36.59
CA ILE A 207 -8.83 26.65 36.69
C ILE A 207 -7.88 27.83 36.45
N ARG A 208 -8.01 28.48 35.33
CA ARG A 208 -7.29 29.75 35.08
C ARG A 208 -7.99 30.82 35.95
N CYS A 209 -7.31 31.21 37.03
CA CYS A 209 -7.61 32.42 37.76
C CYS A 209 -7.18 33.66 36.96
#